data_54674587f0779f0ed8d46da2687d4392
#
_entry.id   54674587f0779f0ed8d46da2687d4392
#
_cell.length_a   1.000
_cell.length_b   1.000
_cell.length_c   1.000
_cell.angle_alpha   90.00
_cell.angle_beta   90.00
_cell.angle_gamma   90.00
#
_symmetry.space_group_name_H-M   'P 1'
#
loop_
_entity.id
_entity.type
_entity.pdbx_description
1 polymer ?
#
loop_
_entity_poly.entity_id
_entity_poly.type
_entity_poly.pdbx_seq_one_letter_code
_entity_poly.pdbx_strand_id
1 'polypeptide(L)'
;VTAHSARRVALKNGYRSGLEHSIALYLLTYKTTFDYESIKIEWEDLTYRTYTPDFILKNGIIIETKGRFLAIDRRKHLAIKQQHPKLDIRFVFTNSKSKIYKGAKTTYAQWCIRHGFRYFDRIIPEDWLKEKGKNKHPKFIQFNKKKIIRRTK
;
A
#
# COMPACT_ATOMS: atom_id res chain seq x y z
N VAL A 1 -26.75 -19.19 27.87
CA VAL A 1 -25.28 -19.13 27.68
C VAL A 1 -24.94 -17.85 26.92
N THR A 2 -24.19 -16.97 27.55
CA THR A 2 -23.81 -15.71 26.91
C THR A 2 -22.81 -15.99 25.75
N ALA A 3 -22.83 -15.15 24.72
CA ALA A 3 -21.92 -15.27 23.57
C ALA A 3 -20.44 -15.35 24.01
N HIS A 4 -20.10 -14.70 25.13
CA HIS A 4 -18.75 -14.70 25.68
C HIS A 4 -18.34 -16.07 26.27
N SER A 5 -19.28 -16.77 26.90
CA SER A 5 -19.03 -18.12 27.44
C SER A 5 -18.93 -19.16 26.32
N ALA A 6 -19.76 -19.06 25.28
CA ALA A 6 -19.70 -19.96 24.12
C ALA A 6 -18.35 -19.85 23.37
N ARG A 7 -17.83 -18.62 23.20
CA ARG A 7 -16.51 -18.42 22.61
C ARG A 7 -15.39 -19.02 23.45
N ARG A 8 -15.45 -18.90 24.76
CA ARG A 8 -14.44 -19.48 25.67
C ARG A 8 -14.39 -20.99 25.57
N VAL A 9 -15.54 -21.67 25.51
CA VAL A 9 -15.62 -23.13 25.34
C VAL A 9 -15.08 -23.54 23.97
N ALA A 10 -15.42 -22.79 22.92
CA ALA A 10 -14.92 -23.05 21.56
C ALA A 10 -13.39 -22.98 21.49
N LEU A 11 -12.79 -21.92 22.03
CA LEU A 11 -11.33 -21.76 22.08
C LEU A 11 -10.63 -22.90 22.83
N LYS A 12 -11.22 -23.34 23.95
CA LYS A 12 -10.69 -24.48 24.72
C LYS A 12 -10.68 -25.79 23.92
N ASN A 13 -11.59 -25.94 22.97
CA ASN A 13 -11.68 -27.11 22.09
C ASN A 13 -11.02 -26.91 20.73
N GLY A 14 -10.23 -25.83 20.54
CA GLY A 14 -9.48 -25.58 19.33
C GLY A 14 -10.22 -24.82 18.23
N TYR A 15 -11.45 -24.33 18.48
CA TYR A 15 -12.24 -23.56 17.53
C TYR A 15 -12.22 -22.07 17.88
N ARG A 16 -12.26 -21.20 16.86
CA ARG A 16 -12.19 -19.73 17.04
C ARG A 16 -13.52 -19.09 17.44
N SER A 17 -14.66 -19.77 17.21
CA SER A 17 -15.98 -19.26 17.54
C SER A 17 -16.89 -20.33 18.10
N GLY A 18 -17.93 -19.89 18.82
CA GLY A 18 -18.97 -20.79 19.33
C GLY A 18 -19.75 -21.49 18.21
N LEU A 19 -19.96 -20.80 17.08
CA LEU A 19 -20.62 -21.38 15.90
C LEU A 19 -19.78 -22.49 15.29
N GLU A 20 -18.48 -22.29 15.08
CA GLU A 20 -17.58 -23.33 14.57
C GLU A 20 -17.59 -24.57 15.43
N HIS A 21 -17.55 -24.38 16.77
CA HIS A 21 -17.67 -25.50 17.72
C HIS A 21 -19.01 -26.22 17.59
N SER A 22 -20.13 -25.51 17.49
CA SER A 22 -21.46 -26.09 17.29
C SER A 22 -21.56 -26.88 15.99
N ILE A 23 -20.99 -26.39 14.91
CA ILE A 23 -20.94 -27.09 13.61
C ILE A 23 -20.09 -28.37 13.71
N ALA A 24 -18.93 -28.30 14.37
CA ALA A 24 -18.11 -29.48 14.59
C ALA A 24 -18.87 -30.57 15.34
N LEU A 25 -19.58 -30.21 16.43
CA LEU A 25 -20.43 -31.16 17.19
C LEU A 25 -21.56 -31.73 16.32
N TYR A 26 -22.19 -30.91 15.49
CA TYR A 26 -23.21 -31.33 14.55
C TYR A 26 -22.67 -32.40 13.57
N LEU A 27 -21.50 -32.13 12.96
CA LEU A 27 -20.86 -33.07 12.03
C LEU A 27 -20.52 -34.42 12.71
N LEU A 28 -20.04 -34.37 13.95
CA LEU A 28 -19.76 -35.57 14.75
C LEU A 28 -21.03 -36.38 15.02
N THR A 29 -22.17 -35.71 15.26
CA THR A 29 -23.48 -36.38 15.46
C THR A 29 -23.88 -37.21 14.25
N TYR A 30 -23.56 -36.74 13.04
CA TYR A 30 -23.80 -37.46 11.78
C TYR A 30 -22.67 -38.40 11.41
N LYS A 31 -21.69 -38.62 12.30
CA LYS A 31 -20.51 -39.48 12.07
C LYS A 31 -19.75 -39.11 10.79
N THR A 32 -19.81 -37.83 10.43
CA THR A 32 -19.10 -37.27 9.27
C THR A 32 -17.70 -36.84 9.69
N THR A 33 -16.69 -37.32 8.99
CA THR A 33 -15.31 -36.86 9.18
C THR A 33 -15.14 -35.50 8.53
N PHE A 34 -14.31 -34.65 9.13
CA PHE A 34 -13.99 -33.31 8.60
C PHE A 34 -12.60 -32.90 9.05
N ASP A 35 -12.01 -31.98 8.29
CA ASP A 35 -10.81 -31.28 8.69
C ASP A 35 -11.18 -29.84 9.08
N TYR A 36 -10.45 -29.30 10.05
CA TYR A 36 -10.64 -27.93 10.51
C TYR A 36 -9.42 -27.09 10.16
N GLU A 37 -9.61 -26.04 9.33
CA GLU A 37 -8.56 -25.12 8.89
C GLU A 37 -7.31 -25.80 8.32
N SER A 38 -7.47 -26.96 7.68
CA SER A 38 -6.38 -27.81 7.23
C SER A 38 -5.74 -27.38 5.92
N ILE A 39 -6.43 -26.53 5.13
CA ILE A 39 -5.94 -26.05 3.84
C ILE A 39 -5.89 -24.53 3.83
N LYS A 40 -5.05 -23.99 2.95
CA LYS A 40 -5.01 -22.55 2.62
C LYS A 40 -5.26 -22.39 1.14
N ILE A 41 -6.08 -21.40 0.79
CA ILE A 41 -6.40 -21.07 -0.60
C ILE A 41 -5.83 -19.69 -0.88
N GLU A 42 -4.88 -19.62 -1.80
CA GLU A 42 -4.35 -18.35 -2.31
C GLU A 42 -5.34 -17.75 -3.29
N TRP A 43 -5.55 -16.45 -3.18
CA TRP A 43 -6.42 -15.71 -4.08
C TRP A 43 -5.86 -14.33 -4.35
N GLU A 44 -6.25 -13.74 -5.46
CA GLU A 44 -5.80 -12.42 -5.89
C GLU A 44 -6.92 -11.41 -5.71
N ASP A 45 -6.61 -10.32 -5.01
CA ASP A 45 -7.52 -9.18 -4.83
C ASP A 45 -6.92 -7.95 -5.49
N LEU A 46 -7.37 -7.66 -6.71
CA LEU A 46 -6.94 -6.52 -7.49
C LEU A 46 -7.85 -5.31 -7.21
N THR A 47 -7.26 -4.28 -6.65
CA THR A 47 -7.92 -3.01 -6.41
C THR A 47 -7.26 -1.90 -7.23
N TYR A 48 -8.03 -1.16 -8.02
CA TYR A 48 -7.58 0.04 -8.70
C TYR A 48 -7.82 1.25 -7.81
N ARG A 49 -6.80 2.09 -7.68
CA ARG A 49 -6.83 3.28 -6.81
C ARG A 49 -6.43 4.52 -7.62
N THR A 50 -6.83 5.68 -7.14
CA THR A 50 -6.40 6.96 -7.67
C THR A 50 -5.43 7.64 -6.70
N TYR A 51 -4.48 8.37 -7.26
CA TYR A 51 -3.55 9.21 -6.53
C TYR A 51 -3.74 10.65 -7.00
N THR A 52 -3.95 11.56 -6.07
CA THR A 52 -4.07 12.98 -6.34
C THR A 52 -2.83 13.69 -5.79
N PRO A 53 -1.91 14.17 -6.65
CA PRO A 53 -0.74 14.93 -6.22
C PRO A 53 -1.12 16.22 -5.50
N ASP A 54 -0.25 16.67 -4.58
CA ASP A 54 -0.48 17.94 -3.89
C ASP A 54 -0.36 19.14 -4.85
N PHE A 55 0.71 19.19 -5.65
CA PHE A 55 0.94 20.30 -6.59
C PHE A 55 1.49 19.78 -7.92
N ILE A 56 1.09 20.44 -8.99
CA ILE A 56 1.65 20.23 -10.32
C ILE A 56 2.17 21.56 -10.82
N LEU A 57 3.48 21.65 -11.05
CA LEU A 57 4.12 22.85 -11.55
C LEU A 57 3.80 23.06 -13.04
N LYS A 58 3.95 24.30 -13.52
CA LYS A 58 3.72 24.63 -14.94
C LYS A 58 4.59 23.83 -15.90
N ASN A 59 5.77 23.40 -15.45
CA ASN A 59 6.70 22.58 -16.21
C ASN A 59 6.43 21.08 -16.11
N GLY A 60 5.32 20.67 -15.49
CA GLY A 60 4.91 19.26 -15.37
C GLY A 60 5.53 18.50 -14.22
N ILE A 61 6.38 19.11 -13.42
CA ILE A 61 6.92 18.49 -12.20
C ILE A 61 5.79 18.33 -11.19
N ILE A 62 5.66 17.12 -10.65
CA ILE A 62 4.68 16.77 -9.62
C ILE A 62 5.36 16.88 -8.25
N ILE A 63 4.78 17.67 -7.36
CA ILE A 63 5.28 17.85 -6.00
C ILE A 63 4.37 17.17 -5.02
N GLU A 64 4.97 16.34 -4.19
CA GLU A 64 4.32 15.67 -3.06
C GLU A 64 4.95 16.17 -1.76
N THR A 65 4.15 16.75 -0.89
CA THR A 65 4.63 17.26 0.41
C THR A 65 4.39 16.22 1.51
N LYS A 66 5.37 16.01 2.38
CA LYS A 66 5.28 15.04 3.47
C LYS A 66 5.91 15.55 4.76
N GLY A 67 5.10 15.69 5.80
CA GLY A 67 5.60 15.80 7.16
C GLY A 67 6.05 14.43 7.68
N ARG A 68 5.17 13.43 7.57
CA ARG A 68 5.46 12.02 7.88
C ARG A 68 5.40 11.19 6.61
N PHE A 69 6.43 10.38 6.39
CA PHE A 69 6.54 9.52 5.22
C PHE A 69 6.39 8.05 5.62
N LEU A 70 5.13 7.63 5.76
CA LEU A 70 4.76 6.33 6.28
C LEU A 70 5.03 5.20 5.26
N ALA A 71 5.06 3.96 5.74
CA ALA A 71 5.26 2.77 4.90
C ALA A 71 4.21 2.68 3.77
N ILE A 72 2.96 3.04 4.04
CA ILE A 72 1.89 3.06 3.04
C ILE A 72 2.17 4.09 1.94
N ASP A 73 2.69 5.27 2.29
CA ASP A 73 3.10 6.30 1.32
C ASP A 73 4.24 5.80 0.44
N ARG A 74 5.25 5.21 1.04
CA ARG A 74 6.42 4.69 0.33
C ARG A 74 6.03 3.60 -0.67
N ARG A 75 5.19 2.63 -0.26
CA ARG A 75 4.68 1.59 -1.16
C ARG A 75 3.86 2.16 -2.30
N LYS A 76 2.98 3.12 -2.00
CA LYS A 76 2.18 3.83 -3.02
C LYS A 76 3.08 4.45 -4.09
N HIS A 77 4.07 5.22 -3.69
CA HIS A 77 4.93 5.93 -4.64
C HIS A 77 5.86 5.00 -5.43
N LEU A 78 6.30 3.89 -4.85
CA LEU A 78 7.02 2.86 -5.60
C LEU A 78 6.13 2.23 -6.68
N ALA A 79 4.89 1.91 -6.35
CA ALA A 79 3.93 1.36 -7.30
C ALA A 79 3.61 2.35 -8.42
N ILE A 80 3.38 3.64 -8.09
CA ILE A 80 3.11 4.68 -9.08
C ILE A 80 4.32 4.86 -10.01
N LYS A 81 5.53 4.90 -9.47
CA LYS A 81 6.75 5.01 -10.27
C LYS A 81 6.92 3.84 -11.23
N GLN A 82 6.64 2.63 -10.78
CA GLN A 82 6.70 1.44 -11.61
C GLN A 82 5.64 1.45 -12.73
N GLN A 83 4.44 1.92 -12.42
CA GLN A 83 3.31 1.93 -13.36
C GLN A 83 3.32 3.12 -14.30
N HIS A 84 3.87 4.25 -13.84
CA HIS A 84 3.95 5.52 -14.57
C HIS A 84 5.38 6.09 -14.55
N PRO A 85 6.35 5.39 -15.17
CA PRO A 85 7.78 5.75 -15.05
C PRO A 85 8.15 7.12 -15.66
N LYS A 86 7.29 7.68 -16.51
CA LYS A 86 7.50 8.99 -17.14
C LYS A 86 7.11 10.17 -16.25
N LEU A 87 6.40 9.93 -15.14
CA LEU A 87 6.03 10.98 -14.20
C LEU A 87 7.24 11.40 -13.37
N ASP A 88 7.46 12.71 -13.30
CA ASP A 88 8.51 13.31 -12.47
C ASP A 88 7.89 13.75 -11.14
N ILE A 89 7.88 12.83 -10.19
CA ILE A 89 7.36 13.06 -8.83
C ILE A 89 8.53 13.36 -7.91
N ARG A 90 8.47 14.50 -7.22
CA ARG A 90 9.49 14.96 -6.28
C ARG A 90 8.88 15.24 -4.92
N PHE A 91 9.62 14.95 -3.87
CA PHE A 91 9.15 15.15 -2.50
C PHE A 91 9.68 16.45 -1.90
N VAL A 92 8.81 17.12 -1.14
CA VAL A 92 9.21 18.19 -0.23
C VAL A 92 8.87 17.73 1.18
N PHE A 93 9.89 17.50 1.98
CA PHE A 93 9.76 17.04 3.36
C PHE A 93 9.86 18.19 4.36
N THR A 94 9.23 18.04 5.51
CA THR A 94 9.55 18.90 6.66
C THR A 94 10.98 18.66 7.10
N ASN A 95 11.42 17.39 7.17
CA ASN A 95 12.78 17.00 7.53
C ASN A 95 13.14 15.66 6.88
N SER A 96 13.95 15.70 5.83
CA SER A 96 14.43 14.50 5.11
C SER A 96 15.40 13.64 5.90
N LYS A 97 15.96 14.16 7.00
CA LYS A 97 16.82 13.40 7.92
C LYS A 97 16.04 12.48 8.86
N SER A 98 14.73 12.60 8.91
CA SER A 98 13.86 11.71 9.69
C SER A 98 14.02 10.27 9.23
N LYS A 99 13.96 9.34 10.18
CA LYS A 99 14.04 7.90 9.91
C LYS A 99 12.71 7.39 9.35
N ILE A 100 12.76 6.41 8.46
CA ILE A 100 11.56 5.84 7.83
C ILE A 100 10.64 5.12 8.81
N TYR A 101 11.16 4.66 9.94
CA TYR A 101 10.42 4.16 11.09
C TYR A 101 11.30 4.23 12.34
N LYS A 102 10.71 4.08 13.52
CA LYS A 102 11.46 4.10 14.79
C LYS A 102 12.48 2.95 14.84
N GLY A 103 13.75 3.27 15.04
CA GLY A 103 14.84 2.29 15.06
C GLY A 103 15.46 1.99 13.69
N ALA A 104 14.92 2.54 12.60
CA ALA A 104 15.51 2.39 11.27
C ALA A 104 16.84 3.13 11.16
N LYS A 105 17.73 2.61 10.32
CA LYS A 105 18.96 3.31 9.91
C LYS A 105 18.71 4.24 8.73
N THR A 106 17.76 3.91 7.87
CA THR A 106 17.43 4.64 6.64
C THR A 106 16.62 5.90 6.93
N THR A 107 17.06 7.04 6.39
CA THR A 107 16.33 8.30 6.40
C THR A 107 15.39 8.42 5.19
N TYR A 108 14.48 9.40 5.22
CA TYR A 108 13.67 9.76 4.06
C TYR A 108 14.52 10.11 2.84
N ALA A 109 15.60 10.91 3.05
CA ALA A 109 16.56 11.25 2.02
C ALA A 109 17.20 10.01 1.39
N GLN A 110 17.71 9.10 2.20
CA GLN A 110 18.35 7.85 1.72
C GLN A 110 17.37 6.97 0.98
N TRP A 111 16.12 6.89 1.44
CA TRP A 111 15.06 6.16 0.75
C TRP A 111 14.80 6.76 -0.64
N CYS A 112 14.69 8.08 -0.73
CA CYS A 112 14.49 8.78 -2.01
C CYS A 112 15.65 8.52 -2.97
N ILE A 113 16.90 8.64 -2.52
CA ILE A 113 18.09 8.38 -3.33
C ILE A 113 18.10 6.94 -3.84
N ARG A 114 17.81 5.97 -2.97
CA ARG A 114 17.77 4.54 -3.32
C ARG A 114 16.74 4.23 -4.41
N HIS A 115 15.59 4.90 -4.35
CA HIS A 115 14.46 4.64 -5.25
C HIS A 115 14.35 5.65 -6.40
N GLY A 116 15.34 6.54 -6.56
CA GLY A 116 15.40 7.47 -7.68
C GLY A 116 14.39 8.60 -7.62
N PHE A 117 14.02 9.04 -6.42
CA PHE A 117 13.22 10.25 -6.22
C PHE A 117 14.07 11.42 -5.83
N ARG A 118 13.79 12.59 -6.39
CA ARG A 118 14.37 13.85 -5.95
C ARG A 118 13.57 14.39 -4.77
N TYR A 119 14.23 15.07 -3.88
CA TYR A 119 13.62 15.66 -2.70
C TYR A 119 14.29 16.97 -2.30
N PHE A 120 13.59 17.76 -1.53
CA PHE A 120 14.11 18.95 -0.85
C PHE A 120 13.38 19.13 0.48
N ASP A 121 13.90 19.97 1.37
CA ASP A 121 13.27 20.25 2.66
C ASP A 121 12.60 21.62 2.66
N ARG A 122 11.37 21.66 3.12
CA ARG A 122 10.55 22.84 3.48
C ARG A 122 10.15 23.78 2.35
N ILE A 123 10.87 23.83 1.25
CA ILE A 123 10.57 24.69 0.10
C ILE A 123 10.70 23.91 -1.20
N ILE A 124 10.09 24.43 -2.25
CA ILE A 124 10.38 24.00 -3.61
C ILE A 124 11.59 24.79 -4.10
N PRO A 125 12.73 24.13 -4.44
CA PRO A 125 13.90 24.85 -4.92
C PRO A 125 13.60 25.67 -6.16
N GLU A 126 14.19 26.85 -6.26
CA GLU A 126 14.03 27.73 -7.42
C GLU A 126 14.44 27.05 -8.73
N ASP A 127 15.46 26.20 -8.69
CA ASP A 127 15.91 25.41 -9.84
C ASP A 127 14.80 24.52 -10.41
N TRP A 128 13.96 23.94 -9.55
CA TRP A 128 12.84 23.12 -10.01
C TRP A 128 11.77 23.96 -10.71
N LEU A 129 11.57 25.20 -10.27
CA LEU A 129 10.62 26.13 -10.88
C LEU A 129 11.09 26.59 -12.26
N LYS A 130 12.40 26.69 -12.46
CA LYS A 130 13.05 27.15 -13.68
C LYS A 130 13.35 26.05 -14.69
N GLU A 131 13.22 24.78 -14.32
CA GLU A 131 13.43 23.68 -15.29
C GLU A 131 12.50 23.84 -16.49
N LYS A 132 13.06 23.61 -17.69
CA LYS A 132 12.28 23.67 -18.92
C LYS A 132 11.22 22.56 -18.93
N GLY A 133 10.03 22.95 -19.39
CA GLY A 133 8.84 22.17 -19.23
C GLY A 133 8.81 20.85 -20.00
N LYS A 134 8.17 19.92 -19.35
CA LYS A 134 7.61 18.71 -19.96
C LYS A 134 6.17 19.03 -20.38
N ASN A 135 5.58 18.16 -21.17
CA ASN A 135 4.20 18.33 -21.59
C ASN A 135 3.24 18.41 -20.40
N LYS A 136 2.20 19.21 -20.52
CA LYS A 136 1.11 19.26 -19.54
C LYS A 136 0.49 17.88 -19.37
N HIS A 137 0.18 17.52 -18.15
CA HIS A 137 -0.54 16.28 -17.88
C HIS A 137 -2.03 16.40 -18.23
N PRO A 138 -2.66 15.34 -18.72
CA PRO A 138 -4.13 15.28 -18.81
C PRO A 138 -4.72 15.29 -17.40
N LYS A 139 -6.00 15.67 -17.28
CA LYS A 139 -6.71 15.67 -15.99
C LYS A 139 -6.76 14.31 -15.32
N PHE A 140 -6.70 13.24 -16.10
CA PHE A 140 -6.72 11.88 -15.60
C PHE A 140 -5.72 11.00 -16.38
N ILE A 141 -4.79 10.39 -15.67
CA ILE A 141 -3.81 9.45 -16.22
C ILE A 141 -4.27 8.05 -15.91
N GLN A 142 -4.73 7.33 -16.92
CA GLN A 142 -5.26 5.98 -16.73
C GLN A 142 -4.15 4.94 -16.63
N PHE A 143 -4.37 3.95 -15.79
CA PHE A 143 -3.57 2.74 -15.77
C PHE A 143 -3.91 1.85 -16.97
N ASN A 144 -2.91 1.37 -17.69
CA ASN A 144 -3.12 0.52 -18.85
C ASN A 144 -3.47 -0.92 -18.44
N LYS A 145 -4.75 -1.20 -18.28
CA LYS A 145 -5.30 -2.50 -17.85
C LYS A 145 -4.96 -3.64 -18.82
N LYS A 146 -4.72 -3.35 -20.10
CA LYS A 146 -4.43 -4.38 -21.13
C LYS A 146 -3.06 -5.08 -20.94
N LYS A 147 -2.12 -4.47 -20.21
CA LYS A 147 -0.81 -5.08 -19.93
C LYS A 147 -0.84 -6.16 -18.85
N ILE A 148 -1.86 -6.22 -18.01
CA ILE A 148 -1.96 -7.20 -16.92
C ILE A 148 -2.40 -8.56 -17.44
N ILE A 149 -3.34 -8.60 -18.39
CA ILE A 149 -3.93 -9.83 -18.94
C ILE A 149 -2.88 -10.68 -19.69
N ARG A 150 -1.78 -10.09 -20.17
CA ARG A 150 -0.70 -10.81 -20.89
C ARG A 150 0.34 -11.48 -19.99
N ARG A 151 0.35 -11.20 -18.67
CA ARG A 151 1.29 -11.81 -17.72
C ARG A 151 0.75 -13.06 -17.00
N THR A 152 -0.52 -13.39 -17.22
CA THR A 152 -1.22 -14.54 -16.61
C THR A 152 -1.46 -15.72 -17.57
N LYS A 153 -0.71 -15.79 -18.70
CA LYS A 153 -0.71 -16.96 -19.57
C LYS A 153 0.64 -17.64 -19.51
#